data_f1cf6af66a5b02a75c814223513d5fe2
#
_entry.id   f1cf6af66a5b02a75c814223513d5fe2
#
_cell.length_a   1.000
_cell.length_b   1.000
_cell.length_c   1.000
_cell.angle_alpha   90.00
_cell.angle_beta   90.00
_cell.angle_gamma   90.00
#
_symmetry.space_group_name_H-M   'P 1'
#
loop_
_entity.id
_entity.type
_entity.pdbx_description
1 polymer ?
#
loop_
_entity_poly.entity_id
_entity_poly.type
_entity_poly.pdbx_seq_one_letter_code
_entity_poly.pdbx_strand_id
1 'polypeptide(L)'
;MARLGQQSATANAASDPTPMLSDALSLYRKGSFDQALAKYNDVLKADPQSGEAYAGIISCYLKQEKVREADDALQKGLQSNPASTDLKVAEGELLFRQGEIPEAGKLFDFVVATPPDPAHPNTPPNARAYLGAARVSAANAMYAREHILLNRAHNLDGSDPDIRKLWIESLTPDDRIQPLEEYLAHPNTDDDATRRGLRARLDFLKAARSAQASRCRPVSDVTATKTTLIPISLSNGTWQGSGLAVDINGKASRLLLDTGASGILITSQLANLTGLKPLTDVPVGGLGDKADMTAHIAYADTVNIGEMQFRNCPLYIVDRLPPAVDGIIGTDVFANFLIELDFPTSTLKLSQLPARPGETSTKAGLSSVEDAGAEAETKSAEPASQTPPGSRYQDRYIAPEMHSYVQAFRIGHNLLIPTTIDEHAQKLFLLDTGSFDNTISTAAAQEVTKIHRAPRIEVKGLNGNVKKVYVADSATLDFGHLRQTVPNMVALDMTGTSRTVGTEISGTLGMVMLRLLRVRLDYRDALADFQYVQKPARR
;
A
#
# COMPACT_ATOMS: atom_id res chain seq x y z
N MET A 1 -82.41 -12.40 1.08
CA MET A 1 -81.27 -13.24 0.66
C MET A 1 -80.22 -12.34 0.05
N ALA A 2 -79.25 -11.98 0.81
CA ALA A 2 -78.11 -11.21 0.34
C ALA A 2 -76.80 -12.02 0.66
N ARG A 3 -76.10 -12.47 -0.38
CA ARG A 3 -74.83 -13.16 -0.27
C ARG A 3 -73.73 -12.10 -0.12
N LEU A 4 -73.07 -12.04 1.03
CA LEU A 4 -71.84 -11.37 1.26
C LEU A 4 -70.70 -12.18 0.60
N GLY A 5 -70.07 -11.61 -0.42
CA GLY A 5 -68.84 -12.13 -1.01
C GLY A 5 -67.63 -11.86 -0.09
N GLN A 6 -66.98 -12.91 0.38
CA GLN A 6 -65.64 -12.82 1.00
C GLN A 6 -64.63 -12.59 -0.09
N GLN A 7 -64.03 -11.40 -0.12
CA GLN A 7 -62.78 -11.16 -0.79
C GLN A 7 -61.65 -11.69 0.09
N SER A 8 -61.05 -12.80 -0.30
CA SER A 8 -59.79 -13.29 0.26
C SER A 8 -58.65 -12.39 -0.22
N ALA A 9 -58.15 -11.57 0.69
CA ALA A 9 -56.85 -10.89 0.49
C ALA A 9 -55.78 -11.98 0.50
N THR A 10 -55.22 -12.28 -0.66
CA THR A 10 -53.96 -13.02 -0.77
C THR A 10 -52.85 -12.14 -0.22
N ALA A 11 -52.46 -12.37 1.03
CA ALA A 11 -51.19 -11.84 1.57
C ALA A 11 -50.09 -12.44 0.70
N ASN A 12 -49.39 -11.59 -0.07
CA ASN A 12 -48.11 -11.94 -0.67
C ASN A 12 -47.19 -12.36 0.48
N ALA A 13 -46.90 -13.64 0.60
CA ALA A 13 -45.84 -14.13 1.45
C ALA A 13 -44.56 -13.51 0.90
N ALA A 14 -43.97 -12.54 1.63
CA ALA A 14 -42.65 -12.03 1.32
C ALA A 14 -41.73 -13.25 1.29
N SER A 15 -41.10 -13.49 0.15
CA SER A 15 -40.09 -14.54 0.00
C SER A 15 -38.95 -14.27 0.95
N ASP A 16 -38.52 -15.30 1.69
CA ASP A 16 -37.35 -15.22 2.58
C ASP A 16 -36.14 -14.63 1.81
N PRO A 17 -35.56 -13.49 2.24
CA PRO A 17 -34.48 -12.85 1.54
C PRO A 17 -33.16 -13.59 1.66
N THR A 18 -33.01 -14.51 2.61
CA THR A 18 -31.77 -15.24 2.92
C THR A 18 -31.16 -16.00 1.73
N PRO A 19 -31.92 -16.75 0.90
CA PRO A 19 -31.38 -17.40 -0.28
C PRO A 19 -30.84 -16.40 -1.33
N MET A 20 -31.54 -15.25 -1.50
CA MET A 20 -31.12 -14.22 -2.45
C MET A 20 -29.85 -13.51 -2.01
N LEU A 21 -29.66 -13.29 -0.70
CA LEU A 21 -28.41 -12.76 -0.14
C LEU A 21 -27.23 -13.72 -0.38
N SER A 22 -27.45 -15.01 -0.14
CA SER A 22 -26.44 -16.05 -0.39
C SER A 22 -26.01 -16.10 -1.86
N ASP A 23 -26.99 -16.03 -2.78
CA ASP A 23 -26.73 -15.98 -4.23
C ASP A 23 -25.94 -14.72 -4.62
N ALA A 24 -26.33 -13.56 -4.10
CA ALA A 24 -25.67 -12.29 -4.36
C ALA A 24 -24.20 -12.33 -3.87
N LEU A 25 -23.98 -12.83 -2.65
CA LEU A 25 -22.64 -13.00 -2.07
C LEU A 25 -21.78 -13.97 -2.90
N SER A 26 -22.37 -15.09 -3.37
CA SER A 26 -21.68 -16.04 -4.25
C SER A 26 -21.22 -15.40 -5.56
N LEU A 27 -22.07 -14.56 -6.17
CA LEU A 27 -21.72 -13.80 -7.39
C LEU A 27 -20.63 -12.77 -7.12
N TYR A 28 -20.71 -12.03 -6.00
CA TYR A 28 -19.67 -11.10 -5.57
C TYR A 28 -18.32 -11.81 -5.45
N ARG A 29 -18.25 -12.92 -4.72
CA ARG A 29 -17.01 -13.69 -4.49
C ARG A 29 -16.37 -14.22 -5.77
N LYS A 30 -17.18 -14.38 -6.84
CA LYS A 30 -16.72 -14.79 -8.18
C LYS A 30 -16.32 -13.62 -9.07
N GLY A 31 -16.40 -12.37 -8.58
CA GLY A 31 -16.12 -11.16 -9.36
C GLY A 31 -17.24 -10.77 -10.33
N SER A 32 -18.43 -11.40 -10.25
CA SER A 32 -19.58 -11.10 -11.11
C SER A 32 -20.39 -9.92 -10.52
N PHE A 33 -19.73 -8.75 -10.39
CA PHE A 33 -20.26 -7.62 -9.62
C PHE A 33 -21.58 -7.08 -10.14
N ASP A 34 -21.81 -6.97 -11.46
CA ASP A 34 -23.07 -6.46 -12.00
C ASP A 34 -24.24 -7.41 -11.71
N GLN A 35 -23.99 -8.74 -11.75
CA GLN A 35 -24.99 -9.73 -11.37
C GLN A 35 -25.25 -9.72 -9.87
N ALA A 36 -24.21 -9.56 -9.06
CA ALA A 36 -24.33 -9.41 -7.61
C ALA A 36 -25.15 -8.16 -7.24
N LEU A 37 -24.87 -7.01 -7.88
CA LEU A 37 -25.64 -5.77 -7.71
C LEU A 37 -27.12 -5.96 -8.02
N ALA A 38 -27.48 -6.65 -9.12
CA ALA A 38 -28.87 -6.95 -9.47
C ALA A 38 -29.56 -7.78 -8.36
N LYS A 39 -28.87 -8.82 -7.84
CA LYS A 39 -29.38 -9.66 -6.77
C LYS A 39 -29.53 -8.93 -5.44
N TYR A 40 -28.55 -8.12 -5.03
CA TYR A 40 -28.69 -7.29 -3.82
C TYR A 40 -29.83 -6.29 -3.95
N ASN A 41 -30.06 -5.70 -5.12
CA ASN A 41 -31.21 -4.83 -5.35
C ASN A 41 -32.57 -5.61 -5.30
N ASP A 42 -32.61 -6.89 -5.70
CA ASP A 42 -33.80 -7.72 -5.53
C ASP A 42 -34.07 -8.01 -4.03
N VAL A 43 -33.01 -8.20 -3.23
CA VAL A 43 -33.13 -8.26 -1.76
C VAL A 43 -33.76 -7.00 -1.20
N LEU A 44 -33.25 -5.79 -1.61
CA LEU A 44 -33.77 -4.52 -1.12
C LEU A 44 -35.23 -4.24 -1.54
N LYS A 45 -35.75 -4.87 -2.62
CA LYS A 45 -37.16 -4.82 -2.96
C LYS A 45 -38.02 -5.63 -1.98
N ALA A 46 -37.48 -6.74 -1.45
CA ALA A 46 -38.15 -7.58 -0.47
C ALA A 46 -37.97 -7.07 0.97
N ASP A 47 -36.75 -6.61 1.31
CA ASP A 47 -36.37 -6.03 2.60
C ASP A 47 -35.58 -4.72 2.39
N PRO A 48 -36.28 -3.57 2.34
CA PRO A 48 -35.61 -2.26 2.17
C PRO A 48 -34.70 -1.84 3.32
N GLN A 49 -34.70 -2.56 4.45
CA GLN A 49 -33.84 -2.27 5.61
C GLN A 49 -32.64 -3.21 5.72
N SER A 50 -32.43 -4.10 4.74
CA SER A 50 -31.31 -5.05 4.77
C SER A 50 -29.94 -4.33 4.72
N GLY A 51 -29.29 -4.21 5.87
CA GLY A 51 -27.92 -3.65 5.98
C GLY A 51 -26.91 -4.50 5.21
N GLU A 52 -27.06 -5.82 5.22
CA GLU A 52 -26.20 -6.75 4.49
C GLU A 52 -26.29 -6.54 2.97
N ALA A 53 -27.50 -6.29 2.43
CA ALA A 53 -27.66 -6.03 1.01
C ALA A 53 -27.03 -4.68 0.60
N TYR A 54 -27.21 -3.63 1.38
CA TYR A 54 -26.52 -2.35 1.14
C TYR A 54 -25.00 -2.49 1.24
N ALA A 55 -24.48 -3.19 2.25
CA ALA A 55 -23.04 -3.43 2.38
C ALA A 55 -22.49 -4.21 1.17
N GLY A 56 -23.23 -5.20 0.66
CA GLY A 56 -22.88 -5.93 -0.56
C GLY A 56 -22.84 -5.02 -1.81
N ILE A 57 -23.80 -4.10 -1.96
CA ILE A 57 -23.83 -3.10 -3.03
C ILE A 57 -22.59 -2.19 -2.95
N ILE A 58 -22.30 -1.66 -1.76
CA ILE A 58 -21.14 -0.81 -1.50
C ILE A 58 -19.85 -1.54 -1.88
N SER A 59 -19.69 -2.78 -1.42
CA SER A 59 -18.52 -3.61 -1.74
C SER A 59 -18.37 -3.84 -3.26
N CYS A 60 -19.47 -4.08 -3.99
CA CYS A 60 -19.46 -4.19 -5.45
C CYS A 60 -18.97 -2.90 -6.11
N TYR A 61 -19.47 -1.74 -5.68
CA TYR A 61 -19.07 -0.46 -6.22
C TYR A 61 -17.60 -0.15 -5.92
N LEU A 62 -17.11 -0.43 -4.71
CA LEU A 62 -15.69 -0.26 -4.35
C LEU A 62 -14.77 -1.13 -5.22
N LYS A 63 -15.17 -2.37 -5.53
CA LYS A 63 -14.43 -3.26 -6.45
C LYS A 63 -14.41 -2.75 -7.90
N GLN A 64 -15.44 -1.99 -8.29
CA GLN A 64 -15.54 -1.35 -9.61
C GLN A 64 -14.93 0.06 -9.64
N GLU A 65 -14.26 0.51 -8.58
CA GLU A 65 -13.72 1.87 -8.43
C GLU A 65 -14.77 3.00 -8.52
N LYS A 66 -16.01 2.68 -8.23
CA LYS A 66 -17.17 3.59 -8.23
C LYS A 66 -17.40 4.15 -6.82
N VAL A 67 -16.44 4.95 -6.34
CA VAL A 67 -16.44 5.45 -4.95
C VAL A 67 -17.66 6.33 -4.65
N ARG A 68 -18.11 7.15 -5.61
CA ARG A 68 -19.30 8.01 -5.43
C ARG A 68 -20.58 7.19 -5.31
N GLU A 69 -20.74 6.19 -6.17
CA GLU A 69 -21.90 5.28 -6.11
C GLU A 69 -21.89 4.45 -4.82
N ALA A 70 -20.72 4.10 -4.31
CA ALA A 70 -20.57 3.45 -3.02
C ALA A 70 -21.05 4.36 -1.87
N ASP A 71 -20.65 5.65 -1.88
CA ASP A 71 -21.10 6.63 -0.89
C ASP A 71 -22.62 6.88 -0.97
N ASP A 72 -23.17 7.07 -2.18
CA ASP A 72 -24.61 7.21 -2.38
C ASP A 72 -25.41 6.00 -1.83
N ALA A 73 -24.87 4.79 -2.01
CA ALA A 73 -25.48 3.58 -1.48
C ALA A 73 -25.39 3.51 0.05
N LEU A 74 -24.26 3.93 0.63
CA LEU A 74 -24.06 4.03 2.07
C LEU A 74 -25.07 5.00 2.70
N GLN A 75 -25.21 6.20 2.16
CA GLN A 75 -26.15 7.20 2.68
C GLN A 75 -27.59 6.68 2.69
N LYS A 76 -28.01 5.99 1.62
CA LYS A 76 -29.35 5.34 1.55
C LYS A 76 -29.48 4.24 2.60
N GLY A 77 -28.46 3.40 2.75
CA GLY A 77 -28.45 2.33 3.74
C GLY A 77 -28.54 2.85 5.16
N LEU A 78 -27.77 3.87 5.52
CA LEU A 78 -27.78 4.50 6.85
C LEU A 78 -29.12 5.21 7.15
N GLN A 79 -29.78 5.78 6.14
CA GLN A 79 -31.15 6.33 6.31
C GLN A 79 -32.17 5.23 6.60
N SER A 80 -32.01 4.05 5.99
CA SER A 80 -32.94 2.92 6.16
C SER A 80 -32.68 2.12 7.44
N ASN A 81 -31.40 1.93 7.81
CA ASN A 81 -30.98 1.13 8.96
C ASN A 81 -29.68 1.69 9.60
N PRO A 82 -29.77 2.78 10.39
CA PRO A 82 -28.60 3.43 10.99
C PRO A 82 -27.89 2.56 12.05
N ALA A 83 -28.54 1.52 12.55
CA ALA A 83 -27.98 0.65 13.58
C ALA A 83 -27.20 -0.55 13.01
N SER A 84 -27.28 -0.80 11.70
CA SER A 84 -26.63 -1.95 11.06
C SER A 84 -25.13 -1.97 11.27
N THR A 85 -24.62 -3.08 11.78
CA THR A 85 -23.16 -3.33 11.92
C THR A 85 -22.53 -3.55 10.56
N ASP A 86 -23.24 -4.15 9.58
CA ASP A 86 -22.73 -4.36 8.23
C ASP A 86 -22.50 -3.03 7.50
N LEU A 87 -23.42 -2.07 7.70
CA LEU A 87 -23.23 -0.72 7.17
C LEU A 87 -22.07 0.02 7.82
N LYS A 88 -21.83 -0.16 9.13
CA LYS A 88 -20.63 0.40 9.77
C LYS A 88 -19.34 -0.19 9.21
N VAL A 89 -19.32 -1.49 8.89
CA VAL A 89 -18.17 -2.12 8.22
C VAL A 89 -17.99 -1.57 6.81
N ALA A 90 -19.06 -1.44 6.04
CA ALA A 90 -19.02 -0.89 4.69
C ALA A 90 -18.59 0.59 4.68
N GLU A 91 -19.02 1.39 5.67
CA GLU A 91 -18.55 2.76 5.90
C GLU A 91 -17.04 2.78 6.20
N GLY A 92 -16.56 1.88 7.06
CA GLY A 92 -15.14 1.72 7.34
C GLY A 92 -14.33 1.35 6.09
N GLU A 93 -14.84 0.46 5.23
CA GLU A 93 -14.19 0.10 3.95
C GLU A 93 -14.13 1.32 3.00
N LEU A 94 -15.21 2.11 2.91
CA LEU A 94 -15.26 3.33 2.11
C LEU A 94 -14.27 4.38 2.63
N LEU A 95 -14.25 4.64 3.94
CA LEU A 95 -13.31 5.58 4.57
C LEU A 95 -11.86 5.17 4.35
N PHE A 96 -11.55 3.88 4.50
CA PHE A 96 -10.21 3.36 4.20
C PHE A 96 -9.84 3.63 2.73
N ARG A 97 -10.78 3.42 1.81
CA ARG A 97 -10.57 3.67 0.37
C ARG A 97 -10.39 5.16 0.06
N GLN A 98 -10.98 6.05 0.85
CA GLN A 98 -10.86 7.51 0.75
C GLN A 98 -9.62 8.07 1.47
N GLY A 99 -8.80 7.24 2.10
CA GLY A 99 -7.61 7.65 2.84
C GLY A 99 -7.87 8.08 4.29
N GLU A 100 -9.10 7.98 4.75
CA GLU A 100 -9.50 8.33 6.13
C GLU A 100 -9.23 7.12 7.06
N ILE A 101 -7.95 6.69 7.11
CA ILE A 101 -7.54 5.46 7.79
C ILE A 101 -7.86 5.45 9.29
N PRO A 102 -7.64 6.55 10.06
CA PRO A 102 -7.98 6.58 11.49
C PRO A 102 -9.48 6.42 11.76
N GLU A 103 -10.32 7.05 10.95
CA GLU A 103 -11.78 7.01 11.05
C GLU A 103 -12.30 5.61 10.71
N ALA A 104 -11.78 5.01 9.64
CA ALA A 104 -12.04 3.61 9.29
C ALA A 104 -11.70 2.67 10.46
N GLY A 105 -10.55 2.88 11.11
CA GLY A 105 -10.11 2.11 12.26
C GLY A 105 -11.09 2.14 13.42
N LYS A 106 -11.63 3.33 13.74
CA LYS A 106 -12.62 3.49 14.81
C LYS A 106 -13.88 2.66 14.56
N LEU A 107 -14.36 2.62 13.31
CA LEU A 107 -15.56 1.85 12.94
C LEU A 107 -15.31 0.34 13.01
N PHE A 108 -14.20 -0.14 12.46
CA PHE A 108 -13.87 -1.55 12.53
C PHE A 108 -13.67 -2.02 13.97
N ASP A 109 -12.96 -1.25 14.79
CA ASP A 109 -12.72 -1.56 16.19
C ASP A 109 -14.02 -1.56 16.99
N PHE A 110 -14.92 -0.63 16.71
CA PHE A 110 -16.26 -0.62 17.31
C PHE A 110 -17.01 -1.93 17.01
N VAL A 111 -17.04 -2.38 15.75
CA VAL A 111 -17.75 -3.61 15.38
C VAL A 111 -17.05 -4.84 15.96
N VAL A 112 -15.72 -4.90 15.95
CA VAL A 112 -14.94 -6.01 16.54
C VAL A 112 -15.17 -6.13 18.05
N ALA A 113 -15.33 -4.99 18.75
CA ALA A 113 -15.56 -4.95 20.19
C ALA A 113 -17.06 -5.13 20.59
N THR A 114 -18.00 -5.03 19.62
CA THR A 114 -19.43 -5.16 19.90
C THR A 114 -19.77 -6.63 20.19
N PRO A 115 -20.34 -6.94 21.38
CA PRO A 115 -20.77 -8.30 21.69
C PRO A 115 -21.92 -8.73 20.76
N PRO A 116 -22.12 -10.05 20.56
CA PRO A 116 -23.27 -10.56 19.82
C PRO A 116 -24.58 -10.04 20.40
N ASP A 117 -25.58 -9.80 19.54
CA ASP A 117 -26.92 -9.42 19.94
C ASP A 117 -27.50 -10.48 20.91
N PRO A 118 -27.96 -10.10 22.11
CA PRO A 118 -28.56 -11.03 23.05
C PRO A 118 -29.76 -11.80 22.47
N ALA A 119 -30.47 -11.23 21.49
CA ALA A 119 -31.55 -11.89 20.76
C ALA A 119 -31.05 -12.97 19.77
N HIS A 120 -29.80 -12.83 19.32
CA HIS A 120 -29.17 -13.70 18.34
C HIS A 120 -27.74 -14.08 18.78
N PRO A 121 -27.57 -14.74 19.95
CA PRO A 121 -26.26 -14.97 20.59
C PRO A 121 -25.31 -15.86 19.77
N ASN A 122 -25.85 -16.61 18.79
CA ASN A 122 -25.10 -17.51 17.93
C ASN A 122 -24.69 -16.86 16.59
N THR A 123 -25.01 -15.58 16.36
CA THR A 123 -24.55 -14.87 15.16
C THR A 123 -23.02 -14.77 15.20
N PRO A 124 -22.30 -15.28 14.18
CA PRO A 124 -20.86 -15.19 14.16
C PRO A 124 -20.40 -13.72 14.06
N PRO A 125 -19.27 -13.38 14.66
CA PRO A 125 -18.68 -12.05 14.49
C PRO A 125 -18.44 -11.73 13.01
N ASN A 126 -18.53 -10.44 12.65
CA ASN A 126 -18.36 -10.01 11.27
C ASN A 126 -16.88 -10.14 10.81
N ALA A 127 -16.62 -11.11 9.93
CA ALA A 127 -15.26 -11.39 9.44
C ALA A 127 -14.61 -10.19 8.72
N ARG A 128 -15.41 -9.38 8.00
CA ARG A 128 -14.92 -8.20 7.30
C ARG A 128 -14.54 -7.06 8.25
N ALA A 129 -15.15 -6.95 9.41
CA ALA A 129 -14.71 -6.03 10.45
C ALA A 129 -13.27 -6.36 10.92
N TYR A 130 -12.99 -7.65 11.12
CA TYR A 130 -11.63 -8.12 11.46
C TYR A 130 -10.64 -7.87 10.31
N LEU A 131 -11.04 -8.09 9.05
CA LEU A 131 -10.22 -7.76 7.87
C LEU A 131 -9.89 -6.27 7.82
N GLY A 132 -10.90 -5.41 7.98
CA GLY A 132 -10.72 -3.96 7.98
C GLY A 132 -9.79 -3.48 9.09
N ALA A 133 -10.00 -3.98 10.32
CA ALA A 133 -9.14 -3.68 11.46
C ALA A 133 -7.69 -4.20 11.25
N ALA A 134 -7.50 -5.35 10.60
CA ALA A 134 -6.18 -5.86 10.21
C ALA A 134 -5.49 -4.93 9.22
N ARG A 135 -6.16 -4.49 8.16
CA ARG A 135 -5.62 -3.55 7.16
C ARG A 135 -5.21 -2.21 7.78
N VAL A 136 -6.04 -1.66 8.66
CA VAL A 136 -5.71 -0.44 9.42
C VAL A 136 -4.51 -0.68 10.32
N SER A 137 -4.42 -1.84 10.98
CA SER A 137 -3.28 -2.19 11.84
C SER A 137 -1.99 -2.29 11.02
N ALA A 138 -2.00 -2.95 9.85
CA ALA A 138 -0.87 -3.02 8.92
C ALA A 138 -0.39 -1.63 8.49
N ALA A 139 -1.32 -0.76 8.05
CA ALA A 139 -1.01 0.61 7.63
C ALA A 139 -0.35 1.43 8.76
N ASN A 140 -0.67 1.13 10.01
CA ASN A 140 -0.10 1.74 11.21
C ASN A 140 1.15 1.03 11.75
N ALA A 141 1.74 0.08 11.02
CA ALA A 141 2.86 -0.76 11.48
C ALA A 141 2.57 -1.51 12.80
N MET A 142 1.31 -1.88 13.03
CA MET A 142 0.86 -2.69 14.17
C MET A 142 0.75 -4.15 13.74
N TYR A 143 1.88 -4.75 13.35
CA TYR A 143 1.90 -6.05 12.66
C TYR A 143 1.52 -7.24 13.54
N ALA A 144 1.76 -7.18 14.85
CA ALA A 144 1.29 -8.21 15.77
C ALA A 144 -0.23 -8.22 15.86
N ARG A 145 -0.82 -7.03 15.98
CA ARG A 145 -2.27 -6.86 15.98
C ARG A 145 -2.88 -7.25 14.63
N GLU A 146 -2.28 -6.83 13.51
CA GLU A 146 -2.69 -7.25 12.16
C GLU A 146 -2.78 -8.77 12.07
N HIS A 147 -1.71 -9.48 12.45
CA HIS A 147 -1.64 -10.93 12.35
C HIS A 147 -2.75 -11.63 13.15
N ILE A 148 -3.02 -11.18 14.38
CA ILE A 148 -4.10 -11.72 15.22
C ILE A 148 -5.46 -11.50 14.56
N LEU A 149 -5.74 -10.28 14.11
CA LEU A 149 -7.01 -9.91 13.49
C LEU A 149 -7.24 -10.64 12.18
N LEU A 150 -6.20 -10.76 11.35
CA LEU A 150 -6.26 -11.43 10.05
C LEU A 150 -6.50 -12.94 10.20
N ASN A 151 -5.82 -13.59 11.14
CA ASN A 151 -6.09 -15.00 11.44
C ASN A 151 -7.52 -15.18 11.96
N ARG A 152 -8.03 -14.23 12.77
CA ARG A 152 -9.43 -14.27 13.22
C ARG A 152 -10.41 -14.12 12.06
N ALA A 153 -10.16 -13.18 11.14
CA ALA A 153 -10.97 -13.01 9.93
C ALA A 153 -10.98 -14.30 9.09
N HIS A 154 -9.82 -14.89 8.85
CA HIS A 154 -9.67 -16.12 8.06
C HIS A 154 -10.38 -17.32 8.71
N ASN A 155 -10.31 -17.46 10.03
CA ASN A 155 -11.02 -18.52 10.75
C ASN A 155 -12.54 -18.33 10.73
N LEU A 156 -13.05 -17.11 10.63
CA LEU A 156 -14.48 -16.80 10.52
C LEU A 156 -15.01 -17.01 9.10
N ASP A 157 -14.28 -16.55 8.09
CA ASP A 157 -14.65 -16.69 6.68
C ASP A 157 -13.43 -16.78 5.75
N GLY A 158 -12.75 -17.92 5.76
CA GLY A 158 -11.62 -18.20 4.86
C GLY A 158 -12.02 -18.38 3.39
N SER A 159 -13.32 -18.37 3.07
CA SER A 159 -13.84 -18.41 1.70
C SER A 159 -14.02 -17.02 1.08
N ASP A 160 -13.98 -15.95 1.86
CA ASP A 160 -13.97 -14.57 1.36
C ASP A 160 -12.65 -14.31 0.60
N PRO A 161 -12.69 -13.94 -0.69
CA PRO A 161 -11.46 -13.79 -1.49
C PRO A 161 -10.51 -12.72 -0.95
N ASP A 162 -11.02 -11.64 -0.37
CA ASP A 162 -10.22 -10.53 0.14
C ASP A 162 -9.48 -10.93 1.43
N ILE A 163 -10.19 -11.64 2.31
CA ILE A 163 -9.61 -12.22 3.53
C ILE A 163 -8.55 -13.26 3.15
N ARG A 164 -8.90 -14.19 2.24
CA ARG A 164 -7.99 -15.26 1.81
C ARG A 164 -6.72 -14.71 1.18
N LYS A 165 -6.83 -13.70 0.30
CA LYS A 165 -5.68 -13.08 -0.34
C LYS A 165 -4.73 -12.46 0.68
N LEU A 166 -5.23 -11.62 1.58
CA LEU A 166 -4.40 -10.96 2.57
C LEU A 166 -3.77 -11.97 3.54
N TRP A 167 -4.52 -13.02 3.92
CA TRP A 167 -3.99 -14.11 4.73
C TRP A 167 -2.85 -14.86 4.03
N ILE A 168 -3.00 -15.18 2.73
CA ILE A 168 -1.93 -15.78 1.92
C ILE A 168 -0.69 -14.87 1.91
N GLU A 169 -0.85 -13.57 1.77
CA GLU A 169 0.24 -12.59 1.77
C GLU A 169 0.98 -12.53 3.12
N SER A 170 0.33 -12.87 4.23
CA SER A 170 0.95 -12.93 5.55
C SER A 170 1.78 -14.19 5.80
N LEU A 171 1.66 -15.24 4.97
CA LEU A 171 2.42 -16.49 5.11
C LEU A 171 3.90 -16.30 4.74
N THR A 172 4.74 -17.24 5.16
CA THR A 172 6.13 -17.28 4.70
C THR A 172 6.18 -17.53 3.18
N PRO A 173 7.25 -17.14 2.47
CA PRO A 173 7.35 -17.36 1.02
C PRO A 173 7.09 -18.82 0.60
N ASP A 174 7.63 -19.80 1.34
CA ASP A 174 7.43 -21.20 1.03
C ASP A 174 6.00 -21.69 1.30
N ASP A 175 5.40 -21.27 2.42
CA ASP A 175 4.04 -21.65 2.80
C ASP A 175 2.98 -20.96 1.91
N ARG A 176 3.35 -19.88 1.24
CA ARG A 176 2.47 -19.09 0.35
C ARG A 176 2.18 -19.79 -0.98
N ILE A 177 3.10 -20.63 -1.47
CA ILE A 177 3.04 -21.19 -2.83
C ILE A 177 1.73 -21.97 -3.05
N GLN A 178 1.43 -22.97 -2.23
CA GLN A 178 0.24 -23.81 -2.42
C GLN A 178 -1.07 -23.01 -2.25
N PRO A 179 -1.28 -22.22 -1.18
CA PRO A 179 -2.51 -21.43 -1.04
C PRO A 179 -2.71 -20.42 -2.17
N LEU A 180 -1.64 -19.84 -2.71
CA LEU A 180 -1.72 -18.91 -3.84
C LEU A 180 -2.09 -19.62 -5.15
N GLU A 181 -1.58 -20.83 -5.39
CA GLU A 181 -2.01 -21.66 -6.52
C GLU A 181 -3.52 -21.96 -6.46
N GLU A 182 -3.99 -22.40 -5.30
CA GLU A 182 -5.40 -22.69 -5.08
C GLU A 182 -6.28 -21.43 -5.25
N TYR A 183 -5.82 -20.28 -4.75
CA TYR A 183 -6.53 -19.02 -4.89
C TYR A 183 -6.67 -18.61 -6.37
N LEU A 184 -5.59 -18.76 -7.15
CA LEU A 184 -5.56 -18.41 -8.57
C LEU A 184 -6.32 -19.39 -9.47
N ALA A 185 -6.54 -20.63 -9.02
CA ALA A 185 -7.30 -21.65 -9.75
C ALA A 185 -8.80 -21.35 -9.82
N HIS A 186 -9.31 -20.51 -8.94
CA HIS A 186 -10.75 -20.20 -8.84
C HIS A 186 -11.05 -18.73 -9.21
N PRO A 187 -12.27 -18.43 -9.70
CA PRO A 187 -12.76 -17.07 -9.82
C PRO A 187 -12.77 -16.37 -8.46
N ASN A 188 -12.41 -15.09 -8.44
CA ASN A 188 -12.36 -14.27 -7.24
C ASN A 188 -12.61 -12.79 -7.57
N THR A 189 -12.45 -11.89 -6.60
CA THR A 189 -12.73 -10.46 -6.73
C THR A 189 -11.63 -9.66 -7.42
N ASP A 190 -10.49 -10.27 -7.74
CA ASP A 190 -9.37 -9.57 -8.38
C ASP A 190 -9.61 -9.35 -9.87
N ASP A 191 -9.17 -8.20 -10.37
CA ASP A 191 -9.14 -7.92 -11.80
C ASP A 191 -8.00 -8.69 -12.52
N ASP A 192 -8.00 -8.64 -13.84
CA ASP A 192 -7.00 -9.35 -14.65
C ASP A 192 -5.57 -8.85 -14.40
N ALA A 193 -5.37 -7.57 -14.08
CA ALA A 193 -4.04 -7.03 -13.81
C ALA A 193 -3.51 -7.57 -12.49
N THR A 194 -4.31 -7.54 -11.44
CA THR A 194 -3.99 -8.11 -10.12
C THR A 194 -3.70 -9.61 -10.24
N ARG A 195 -4.55 -10.36 -10.97
CA ARG A 195 -4.33 -11.81 -11.19
C ARG A 195 -3.04 -12.11 -11.94
N ARG A 196 -2.67 -11.29 -12.95
CA ARG A 196 -1.36 -11.42 -13.63
C ARG A 196 -0.21 -11.18 -12.67
N GLY A 197 -0.27 -10.15 -11.84
CA GLY A 197 0.73 -9.86 -10.81
C GLY A 197 0.91 -11.02 -9.82
N LEU A 198 -0.20 -11.57 -9.31
CA LEU A 198 -0.18 -12.71 -8.39
C LEU A 198 0.38 -13.99 -9.05
N ARG A 199 0.10 -14.24 -10.33
CA ARG A 199 0.72 -15.36 -11.08
C ARG A 199 2.22 -15.17 -11.21
N ALA A 200 2.67 -13.99 -11.62
CA ALA A 200 4.10 -13.69 -11.72
C ALA A 200 4.80 -13.86 -10.37
N ARG A 201 4.15 -13.43 -9.28
CA ARG A 201 4.66 -13.65 -7.92
C ARG A 201 4.75 -15.14 -7.56
N LEU A 202 3.75 -15.93 -7.91
CA LEU A 202 3.79 -17.39 -7.71
C LEU A 202 4.94 -18.04 -8.48
N ASP A 203 5.12 -17.65 -9.75
CA ASP A 203 6.21 -18.17 -10.59
C ASP A 203 7.58 -17.79 -10.02
N PHE A 204 7.71 -16.56 -9.50
CA PHE A 204 8.91 -16.12 -8.78
C PHE A 204 9.18 -16.96 -7.53
N LEU A 205 8.17 -17.16 -6.66
CA LEU A 205 8.33 -17.96 -5.44
C LEU A 205 8.79 -19.40 -5.76
N LYS A 206 8.22 -20.02 -6.80
CA LYS A 206 8.62 -21.34 -7.26
C LYS A 206 10.05 -21.37 -7.80
N ALA A 207 10.42 -20.38 -8.61
CA ALA A 207 11.76 -20.26 -9.16
C ALA A 207 12.80 -20.03 -8.06
N ALA A 208 12.53 -19.15 -7.11
CA ALA A 208 13.39 -18.85 -5.96
C ALA A 208 13.60 -20.09 -5.09
N ARG A 209 12.52 -20.84 -4.78
CA ARG A 209 12.58 -22.10 -4.03
C ARG A 209 13.40 -23.16 -4.79
N SER A 210 13.20 -23.30 -6.09
CA SER A 210 13.94 -24.26 -6.93
C SER A 210 15.43 -23.92 -7.02
N ALA A 211 15.77 -22.63 -7.08
CA ALA A 211 17.14 -22.13 -7.10
C ALA A 211 17.81 -22.15 -5.71
N GLN A 212 17.08 -22.56 -4.65
CA GLN A 212 17.52 -22.42 -3.24
C GLN A 212 18.00 -20.99 -2.93
N ALA A 213 17.36 -20.00 -3.54
CA ALA A 213 17.69 -18.61 -3.38
C ALA A 213 17.44 -18.20 -1.92
N SER A 214 18.47 -17.78 -1.23
CA SER A 214 18.36 -17.26 0.11
C SER A 214 18.02 -15.76 0.06
N ARG A 215 17.50 -15.21 1.18
CA ARG A 215 17.26 -13.77 1.32
C ARG A 215 18.55 -12.97 1.13
N CYS A 216 18.40 -11.75 0.66
CA CYS A 216 19.48 -10.77 0.63
C CYS A 216 20.02 -10.55 2.06
N ARG A 217 21.24 -10.93 2.32
CA ARG A 217 21.84 -10.95 3.67
C ARG A 217 23.14 -10.17 3.73
N PRO A 218 23.44 -9.51 4.87
CA PRO A 218 24.71 -8.85 5.06
C PRO A 218 25.85 -9.88 5.16
N VAL A 219 26.99 -9.54 4.60
CA VAL A 219 28.22 -10.35 4.68
C VAL A 219 29.25 -9.65 5.55
N SER A 220 29.29 -8.31 5.50
CA SER A 220 30.19 -7.49 6.31
C SER A 220 29.70 -7.39 7.76
N ASP A 221 30.63 -7.15 8.69
CA ASP A 221 30.31 -6.83 10.08
C ASP A 221 29.88 -5.38 10.28
N VAL A 222 29.88 -4.60 9.21
CA VAL A 222 29.50 -3.19 9.20
C VAL A 222 27.98 -3.07 9.39
N THR A 223 27.56 -2.42 10.46
CA THR A 223 26.14 -2.23 10.82
C THR A 223 25.63 -0.83 10.51
N ALA A 224 26.50 0.07 10.06
CA ALA A 224 26.16 1.42 9.63
C ALA A 224 27.07 1.86 8.50
N THR A 225 26.56 2.70 7.59
CA THR A 225 27.38 3.30 6.53
C THR A 225 26.93 4.72 6.24
N LYS A 226 27.86 5.51 5.72
CA LYS A 226 27.58 6.86 5.22
C LYS A 226 28.17 6.98 3.83
N THR A 227 27.37 7.38 2.86
CA THR A 227 27.79 7.55 1.48
C THR A 227 27.26 8.85 0.88
N THR A 228 27.86 9.29 -0.22
CA THR A 228 27.48 10.53 -0.90
C THR A 228 26.33 10.28 -1.87
N LEU A 229 25.30 11.13 -1.84
CA LEU A 229 24.28 11.19 -2.87
C LEU A 229 24.84 11.92 -4.11
N ILE A 230 24.66 11.32 -5.28
CA ILE A 230 25.15 11.81 -6.56
C ILE A 230 24.04 12.59 -7.26
N PRO A 231 24.26 13.84 -7.72
CA PRO A 231 23.23 14.51 -8.52
C PRO A 231 23.05 13.79 -9.86
N ILE A 232 21.80 13.46 -10.17
CA ILE A 232 21.40 12.91 -11.45
C ILE A 232 20.85 14.05 -12.31
N SER A 233 21.43 14.25 -13.50
CA SER A 233 21.02 15.30 -14.44
C SER A 233 20.97 14.75 -15.86
N LEU A 234 20.03 15.25 -16.64
CA LEU A 234 19.97 15.01 -18.08
C LEU A 234 21.14 15.67 -18.80
N SER A 235 21.38 15.29 -20.05
CA SER A 235 22.42 15.86 -20.91
C SER A 235 22.28 17.38 -21.14
N ASN A 236 21.07 17.92 -21.02
CA ASN A 236 20.79 19.36 -21.08
C ASN A 236 21.02 20.09 -19.75
N GLY A 237 21.54 19.40 -18.73
CA GLY A 237 21.78 19.97 -17.39
C GLY A 237 20.55 19.99 -16.47
N THR A 238 19.37 19.57 -16.93
CA THR A 238 18.18 19.49 -16.07
C THR A 238 18.40 18.44 -15.00
N TRP A 239 18.32 18.86 -13.73
CA TRP A 239 18.43 17.97 -12.59
C TRP A 239 17.20 17.05 -12.49
N GLN A 240 17.43 15.76 -12.24
CA GLN A 240 16.40 14.71 -12.21
C GLN A 240 16.16 14.19 -10.79
N GLY A 241 17.16 14.25 -9.92
CA GLY A 241 17.06 13.70 -8.56
C GLY A 241 18.43 13.40 -7.96
N SER A 242 18.43 12.65 -6.89
CA SER A 242 19.61 12.18 -6.19
C SER A 242 19.83 10.70 -6.49
N GLY A 243 21.05 10.35 -6.85
CA GLY A 243 21.46 8.97 -7.10
C GLY A 243 22.34 8.42 -6.00
N LEU A 244 22.53 7.14 -6.03
CA LEU A 244 23.39 6.37 -5.15
C LEU A 244 24.38 5.56 -5.99
N ALA A 245 25.67 5.58 -5.58
CA ALA A 245 26.64 4.64 -6.13
C ALA A 245 26.42 3.27 -5.50
N VAL A 246 26.15 2.29 -6.33
CA VAL A 246 25.94 0.89 -5.94
C VAL A 246 26.86 0.01 -6.79
N ASP A 247 27.61 -0.87 -6.16
CA ASP A 247 28.36 -1.89 -6.89
C ASP A 247 27.53 -3.18 -6.94
N ILE A 248 27.31 -3.68 -8.14
CA ILE A 248 26.55 -4.91 -8.39
C ILE A 248 27.50 -5.90 -9.07
N ASN A 249 27.79 -7.03 -8.43
CA ASN A 249 28.72 -8.06 -8.91
C ASN A 249 30.07 -7.48 -9.39
N GLY A 250 30.62 -6.48 -8.65
CA GLY A 250 31.88 -5.84 -8.98
C GLY A 250 31.80 -4.75 -10.06
N LYS A 251 30.59 -4.32 -10.45
CA LYS A 251 30.37 -3.22 -11.39
C LYS A 251 29.74 -2.03 -10.69
N ALA A 252 30.46 -0.92 -10.66
CA ALA A 252 29.93 0.34 -10.17
C ALA A 252 28.80 0.84 -11.08
N SER A 253 27.69 1.23 -10.47
CA SER A 253 26.49 1.74 -11.13
C SER A 253 25.93 2.96 -10.40
N ARG A 254 25.11 3.75 -11.10
CA ARG A 254 24.41 4.92 -10.55
C ARG A 254 22.91 4.66 -10.58
N LEU A 255 22.33 4.45 -9.41
CA LEU A 255 20.91 4.21 -9.27
C LEU A 255 20.22 5.47 -8.75
N LEU A 256 19.11 5.87 -9.36
CA LEU A 256 18.26 6.94 -8.85
C LEU A 256 17.63 6.47 -7.52
N LEU A 257 17.77 7.25 -6.47
CA LEU A 257 17.16 6.97 -5.17
C LEU A 257 15.71 7.49 -5.18
N ASP A 258 14.77 6.59 -5.02
CA ASP A 258 13.35 6.85 -5.21
C ASP A 258 12.51 6.23 -4.07
N THR A 259 11.93 7.09 -3.22
CA THR A 259 11.06 6.63 -2.11
C THR A 259 9.68 6.14 -2.59
N GLY A 260 9.29 6.48 -3.82
CA GLY A 260 8.07 6.01 -4.47
C GLY A 260 8.24 4.70 -5.24
N ALA A 261 9.50 4.21 -5.39
CA ALA A 261 9.79 2.93 -6.04
C ALA A 261 10.01 1.81 -5.03
N SER A 262 9.94 0.57 -5.51
CA SER A 262 10.19 -0.63 -4.71
C SER A 262 11.34 -1.45 -5.27
N GLY A 263 12.20 -1.94 -4.37
CA GLY A 263 13.31 -2.83 -4.72
C GLY A 263 14.42 -2.15 -5.51
N ILE A 264 15.22 -2.94 -6.22
CA ILE A 264 16.32 -2.46 -7.08
C ILE A 264 15.98 -2.79 -8.53
N LEU A 265 15.77 -1.77 -9.34
CA LEU A 265 15.46 -1.87 -10.77
C LEU A 265 16.69 -1.43 -11.58
N ILE A 266 17.15 -2.25 -12.53
CA ILE A 266 18.33 -1.98 -13.36
C ILE A 266 18.03 -2.16 -14.84
N THR A 267 18.86 -1.56 -15.69
CA THR A 267 18.76 -1.74 -17.15
C THR A 267 19.30 -3.11 -17.59
N SER A 268 18.75 -3.65 -18.69
CA SER A 268 19.29 -4.84 -19.35
C SER A 268 20.77 -4.71 -19.72
N GLN A 269 21.24 -3.47 -20.01
CA GLN A 269 22.65 -3.20 -20.28
C GLN A 269 23.51 -3.48 -19.03
N LEU A 270 23.12 -2.97 -17.86
CA LEU A 270 23.85 -3.23 -16.62
C LEU A 270 23.78 -4.70 -16.24
N ALA A 271 22.60 -5.34 -16.40
CA ALA A 271 22.43 -6.76 -16.12
C ALA A 271 23.41 -7.64 -16.93
N ASN A 272 23.58 -7.34 -18.21
CA ASN A 272 24.56 -8.03 -19.07
C ASN A 272 26.00 -7.82 -18.62
N LEU A 273 26.36 -6.59 -18.20
CA LEU A 273 27.70 -6.26 -17.72
C LEU A 273 28.03 -6.93 -16.38
N THR A 274 27.01 -7.22 -15.57
CA THR A 274 27.13 -7.85 -14.25
C THR A 274 26.93 -9.36 -14.28
N GLY A 275 26.65 -9.94 -15.46
CA GLY A 275 26.48 -11.39 -15.65
C GLY A 275 25.19 -11.96 -15.02
N LEU A 276 24.19 -11.11 -14.74
CA LEU A 276 22.93 -11.53 -14.16
C LEU A 276 22.12 -12.38 -15.11
N LYS A 277 21.51 -13.43 -14.58
CA LYS A 277 20.67 -14.37 -15.35
C LYS A 277 19.23 -14.24 -14.91
N PRO A 278 18.31 -13.87 -15.81
CA PRO A 278 16.88 -13.85 -15.52
C PRO A 278 16.36 -15.19 -15.04
N LEU A 279 15.49 -15.18 -14.02
CA LEU A 279 14.81 -16.36 -13.48
C LEU A 279 13.35 -16.43 -13.94
N THR A 280 12.64 -15.30 -13.88
CA THR A 280 11.21 -15.21 -14.23
C THR A 280 10.83 -13.79 -14.57
N ASP A 281 9.67 -13.63 -15.17
CA ASP A 281 9.11 -12.34 -15.59
C ASP A 281 8.06 -11.85 -14.61
N VAL A 282 8.04 -10.54 -14.35
CA VAL A 282 7.03 -9.87 -13.52
C VAL A 282 6.60 -8.55 -14.15
N PRO A 283 5.33 -8.14 -13.98
CA PRO A 283 4.89 -6.82 -14.36
C PRO A 283 5.45 -5.77 -13.38
N VAL A 284 5.90 -4.63 -13.92
CA VAL A 284 6.31 -3.46 -13.13
C VAL A 284 5.47 -2.28 -13.56
N GLY A 285 4.67 -1.76 -12.63
CA GLY A 285 3.85 -0.58 -12.79
C GLY A 285 4.63 0.70 -12.51
N GLY A 286 4.04 1.85 -12.87
CA GLY A 286 4.58 3.17 -12.57
C GLY A 286 3.67 4.28 -13.08
N LEU A 287 4.01 5.53 -12.78
CA LEU A 287 3.26 6.69 -13.27
C LEU A 287 3.35 6.78 -14.81
N GLY A 288 2.22 7.02 -15.47
CA GLY A 288 2.09 7.21 -16.92
C GLY A 288 0.88 6.50 -17.50
N ASP A 289 0.55 6.83 -18.76
CA ASP A 289 -0.68 6.33 -19.42
C ASP A 289 -0.45 5.04 -20.24
N LYS A 290 0.75 4.46 -20.19
CA LYS A 290 1.05 3.18 -20.85
C LYS A 290 0.81 2.01 -19.91
N ALA A 291 0.63 0.83 -20.49
CA ALA A 291 0.55 -0.42 -19.71
C ALA A 291 1.85 -0.69 -18.93
N ASP A 292 1.74 -1.52 -17.90
CA ASP A 292 2.87 -1.99 -17.13
C ASP A 292 3.96 -2.58 -18.03
N MET A 293 5.21 -2.37 -17.62
CA MET A 293 6.37 -2.97 -18.27
C MET A 293 6.58 -4.39 -17.76
N THR A 294 7.20 -5.23 -18.56
CA THR A 294 7.74 -6.51 -18.09
C THR A 294 9.16 -6.29 -17.57
N ALA A 295 9.41 -6.73 -16.36
CA ALA A 295 10.75 -6.85 -15.80
C ALA A 295 11.13 -8.32 -15.66
N HIS A 296 12.42 -8.62 -15.68
CA HIS A 296 12.96 -9.95 -15.39
C HIS A 296 13.60 -9.91 -14.00
N ILE A 297 13.26 -10.85 -13.13
CA ILE A 297 13.93 -10.96 -11.83
C ILE A 297 15.20 -11.78 -11.96
N ALA A 298 16.29 -11.31 -11.34
CA ALA A 298 17.55 -12.03 -11.19
C ALA A 298 18.11 -11.81 -9.78
N TYR A 299 19.05 -12.65 -9.36
CA TYR A 299 19.76 -12.49 -8.10
C TYR A 299 21.19 -12.05 -8.35
N ALA A 300 21.61 -10.94 -7.72
CA ALA A 300 23.00 -10.54 -7.67
C ALA A 300 23.73 -11.34 -6.59
N ASP A 301 24.92 -11.86 -6.93
CA ASP A 301 25.78 -12.51 -5.96
C ASP A 301 26.25 -11.53 -4.88
N THR A 302 26.54 -10.29 -5.29
CA THR A 302 26.96 -9.21 -4.39
C THR A 302 26.31 -7.88 -4.75
N VAL A 303 25.91 -7.13 -3.71
CA VAL A 303 25.49 -5.74 -3.79
C VAL A 303 26.25 -4.97 -2.70
N ASN A 304 27.01 -3.93 -3.09
CA ASN A 304 27.77 -3.11 -2.15
C ASN A 304 27.20 -1.68 -2.14
N ILE A 305 26.96 -1.15 -0.94
CA ILE A 305 26.44 0.19 -0.71
C ILE A 305 27.29 0.85 0.40
N GLY A 306 28.10 1.83 0.01
CA GLY A 306 29.13 2.36 0.92
C GLY A 306 30.06 1.23 1.39
N GLU A 307 30.17 1.06 2.71
CA GLU A 307 31.01 0.02 3.34
C GLU A 307 30.24 -1.30 3.59
N MET A 308 28.91 -1.32 3.32
CA MET A 308 28.09 -2.50 3.52
C MET A 308 28.11 -3.40 2.29
N GLN A 309 28.28 -4.71 2.51
CA GLN A 309 28.19 -5.72 1.48
C GLN A 309 27.06 -6.71 1.78
N PHE A 310 26.29 -7.01 0.74
CA PHE A 310 25.15 -7.94 0.79
C PHE A 310 25.31 -9.04 -0.27
N ARG A 311 24.67 -10.20 -0.05
CA ARG A 311 24.65 -11.32 -1.01
C ARG A 311 23.24 -11.83 -1.27
N ASN A 312 23.09 -12.40 -2.47
CA ASN A 312 21.84 -13.00 -2.96
C ASN A 312 20.68 -11.99 -2.97
N CYS A 313 20.93 -10.82 -3.52
CA CYS A 313 19.91 -9.75 -3.56
C CYS A 313 19.09 -9.82 -4.84
N PRO A 314 17.75 -9.85 -4.75
CA PRO A 314 16.90 -9.84 -5.93
C PRO A 314 16.94 -8.47 -6.60
N LEU A 315 16.99 -8.47 -7.92
CA LEU A 315 16.97 -7.28 -8.78
C LEU A 315 15.94 -7.46 -9.87
N TYR A 316 15.34 -6.34 -10.30
CA TYR A 316 14.42 -6.27 -11.43
C TYR A 316 15.15 -5.70 -12.64
N ILE A 317 15.15 -6.41 -13.75
CA ILE A 317 15.82 -6.01 -14.99
C ILE A 317 14.76 -5.52 -15.97
N VAL A 318 14.91 -4.31 -16.48
CA VAL A 318 14.04 -3.71 -17.52
C VAL A 318 14.86 -3.27 -18.72
N ASP A 319 14.23 -3.25 -19.89
CA ASP A 319 14.93 -2.88 -21.12
C ASP A 319 15.39 -1.43 -21.15
N ARG A 320 14.59 -0.53 -20.60
CA ARG A 320 14.84 0.91 -20.64
C ARG A 320 14.40 1.61 -19.36
N LEU A 321 15.22 2.55 -18.95
CA LEU A 321 14.94 3.53 -17.89
C LEU A 321 15.18 4.94 -18.45
N PRO A 322 14.80 6.01 -17.73
CA PRO A 322 15.16 7.38 -18.08
C PRO A 322 16.67 7.50 -18.34
N PRO A 323 17.10 8.32 -19.31
CA PRO A 323 18.51 8.51 -19.59
C PRO A 323 19.25 9.05 -18.34
N ALA A 324 20.54 8.78 -18.26
CA ALA A 324 21.47 9.16 -17.20
C ALA A 324 21.48 8.31 -15.92
N VAL A 325 20.69 7.25 -15.85
CA VAL A 325 20.74 6.29 -14.73
C VAL A 325 20.93 4.86 -15.23
N ASP A 326 21.64 4.06 -14.45
CA ASP A 326 21.81 2.64 -14.68
C ASP A 326 20.66 1.83 -14.06
N GLY A 327 19.92 2.47 -13.14
CA GLY A 327 18.81 1.85 -12.43
C GLY A 327 18.10 2.81 -11.48
N ILE A 328 17.14 2.27 -10.73
CA ILE A 328 16.40 2.91 -9.66
C ILE A 328 16.53 2.03 -8.42
N ILE A 329 16.68 2.64 -7.25
CA ILE A 329 16.69 1.95 -5.97
C ILE A 329 15.64 2.56 -5.06
N GLY A 330 14.66 1.76 -4.66
CA GLY A 330 13.66 2.13 -3.67
C GLY A 330 14.28 2.24 -2.27
N THR A 331 13.81 3.17 -1.46
CA THR A 331 14.27 3.26 -0.07
C THR A 331 13.73 2.13 0.81
N ASP A 332 12.69 1.42 0.37
CA ASP A 332 12.19 0.20 1.00
C ASP A 332 13.25 -0.90 1.09
N VAL A 333 14.23 -0.92 0.18
CA VAL A 333 15.41 -1.80 0.23
C VAL A 333 16.16 -1.65 1.56
N PHE A 334 16.10 -0.48 2.17
CA PHE A 334 16.73 -0.16 3.45
C PHE A 334 15.76 -0.23 4.63
N ALA A 335 14.60 -0.89 4.49
CA ALA A 335 13.55 -0.89 5.52
C ALA A 335 14.02 -1.46 6.88
N ASN A 336 15.10 -2.23 6.90
CA ASN A 336 15.70 -2.78 8.11
C ASN A 336 16.73 -1.84 8.77
N PHE A 337 16.85 -0.61 8.26
CA PHE A 337 17.77 0.41 8.75
C PHE A 337 17.01 1.69 9.07
N LEU A 338 17.55 2.48 10.01
CA LEU A 338 17.20 3.89 10.10
C LEU A 338 17.90 4.61 8.95
N ILE A 339 17.11 5.18 8.04
CA ILE A 339 17.55 5.87 6.84
C ILE A 339 17.63 7.37 7.14
N GLU A 340 18.78 8.01 6.91
CA GLU A 340 18.91 9.47 6.95
C GLU A 340 19.36 9.96 5.59
N LEU A 341 18.50 10.76 4.93
CA LEU A 341 18.76 11.45 3.66
C LEU A 341 18.99 12.93 3.96
N ASP A 342 20.23 13.35 4.02
CA ASP A 342 20.59 14.76 4.18
C ASP A 342 20.87 15.36 2.80
N PHE A 343 19.80 15.85 2.15
CA PHE A 343 19.91 16.41 0.80
C PHE A 343 20.77 17.69 0.74
N PRO A 344 20.69 18.64 1.70
CA PRO A 344 21.58 19.80 1.72
C PRO A 344 23.07 19.48 1.73
N THR A 345 23.48 18.39 2.39
CA THR A 345 24.87 17.92 2.43
C THR A 345 25.15 16.77 1.46
N SER A 346 24.12 16.36 0.69
CA SER A 346 24.19 15.25 -0.28
C SER A 346 24.72 13.96 0.34
N THR A 347 24.14 13.52 1.47
CA THR A 347 24.55 12.28 2.14
C THR A 347 23.38 11.35 2.42
N LEU A 348 23.62 10.06 2.22
CA LEU A 348 22.82 8.96 2.77
C LEU A 348 23.59 8.35 3.95
N LYS A 349 22.90 8.18 5.07
CA LYS A 349 23.39 7.39 6.20
C LYS A 349 22.39 6.29 6.49
N LEU A 350 22.89 5.07 6.60
CA LEU A 350 22.16 3.91 7.08
C LEU A 350 22.72 3.54 8.44
N SER A 351 21.88 3.31 9.41
CA SER A 351 22.25 2.88 10.76
C SER A 351 21.25 1.87 11.30
N GLN A 352 21.63 1.14 12.35
CA GLN A 352 20.69 0.21 12.98
C GLN A 352 19.46 0.96 13.49
N LEU A 353 18.30 0.34 13.33
CA LEU A 353 17.07 0.80 13.97
C LEU A 353 17.22 0.71 15.50
N PRO A 354 16.56 1.59 16.26
CA PRO A 354 16.51 1.46 17.71
C PRO A 354 16.00 0.07 18.12
N ALA A 355 16.71 -0.57 19.07
CA ALA A 355 16.29 -1.85 19.60
C ALA A 355 14.96 -1.72 20.35
N ARG A 356 14.02 -2.61 20.07
CA ARG A 356 12.78 -2.72 20.84
C ARG A 356 13.04 -3.37 22.21
N PRO A 357 12.24 -3.10 23.22
CA PRO A 357 12.39 -3.76 24.51
C PRO A 357 12.35 -5.29 24.36
N GLY A 358 13.40 -5.97 24.85
CA GLY A 358 13.53 -7.43 24.77
C GLY A 358 14.06 -7.99 23.44
N GLU A 359 14.39 -7.12 22.48
CA GLU A 359 14.94 -7.54 21.18
C GLU A 359 16.46 -7.76 21.29
N THR A 360 16.96 -8.88 20.77
CA THR A 360 18.39 -9.10 20.61
C THR A 360 18.84 -8.53 19.27
N SER A 361 19.91 -7.73 19.28
CA SER A 361 20.45 -7.13 18.07
C SER A 361 20.86 -8.20 17.06
N THR A 362 20.20 -8.21 15.89
CA THR A 362 20.56 -9.03 14.73
C THR A 362 21.12 -8.14 13.62
N LYS A 363 22.02 -8.67 12.79
CA LYS A 363 22.54 -7.93 11.62
C LYS A 363 21.41 -7.70 10.61
N ALA A 364 21.15 -6.46 10.27
CA ALA A 364 20.13 -6.10 9.29
C ALA A 364 20.59 -6.42 7.85
N GLY A 365 19.73 -7.05 7.06
CA GLY A 365 19.90 -7.24 5.62
C GLY A 365 19.15 -6.20 4.81
N LEU A 366 19.36 -6.16 3.49
CA LEU A 366 18.49 -5.41 2.60
C LEU A 366 17.11 -6.08 2.55
N SER A 367 16.07 -5.27 2.57
CA SER A 367 14.70 -5.73 2.42
C SER A 367 14.40 -6.05 0.96
N SER A 368 13.47 -6.96 0.72
CA SER A 368 12.88 -7.23 -0.59
C SER A 368 11.36 -7.07 -0.51
N VAL A 369 10.70 -6.99 -1.65
CA VAL A 369 9.23 -6.94 -1.71
C VAL A 369 8.59 -8.13 -0.99
N GLU A 370 9.30 -9.27 -0.95
CA GLU A 370 8.85 -10.49 -0.26
C GLU A 370 8.99 -10.41 1.27
N ASP A 371 9.83 -9.50 1.76
CA ASP A 371 10.07 -9.32 3.20
C ASP A 371 9.11 -8.29 3.83
N ALA A 372 8.31 -7.57 3.03
CA ALA A 372 7.33 -6.61 3.54
C ALA A 372 6.30 -7.35 4.43
N GLY A 373 6.43 -7.22 5.74
CA GLY A 373 5.65 -7.92 6.77
C GLY A 373 6.30 -9.18 7.37
N ALA A 374 7.49 -9.59 6.90
CA ALA A 374 8.18 -10.79 7.37
C ALA A 374 9.54 -10.45 7.99
N GLU A 375 9.57 -9.95 9.22
CA GLU A 375 10.82 -9.81 9.99
C GLU A 375 11.10 -11.07 10.82
N ALA A 376 12.34 -11.57 10.71
CA ALA A 376 13.05 -12.58 11.50
C ALA A 376 12.35 -13.94 11.75
N GLU A 377 12.98 -15.00 11.23
CA GLU A 377 12.62 -16.39 11.55
C GLU A 377 12.88 -16.73 13.02
N THR A 378 11.83 -17.13 13.73
CA THR A 378 11.90 -18.11 14.81
C THR A 378 10.70 -19.03 14.71
N LYS A 379 10.97 -20.35 14.85
CA LYS A 379 9.98 -21.42 14.72
C LYS A 379 8.89 -21.31 15.80
N SER A 380 7.66 -21.48 15.35
CA SER A 380 6.43 -21.94 16.03
C SER A 380 6.23 -21.67 17.52
N ALA A 381 5.14 -20.99 17.86
CA ALA A 381 4.34 -21.28 19.04
C ALA A 381 2.91 -20.71 18.87
N GLU A 382 1.98 -21.37 19.54
CA GLU A 382 0.52 -21.18 19.56
C GLU A 382 0.03 -19.75 19.93
N PRO A 383 -1.24 -19.41 19.66
CA PRO A 383 -1.76 -18.06 19.84
C PRO A 383 -1.87 -17.69 21.32
N ALA A 384 -0.94 -16.90 21.80
CA ALA A 384 -1.05 -16.20 23.08
C ALA A 384 -1.54 -14.77 22.86
N SER A 385 -2.37 -14.27 23.78
CA SER A 385 -2.95 -12.91 23.77
C SER A 385 -1.93 -11.77 23.96
N GLN A 386 -0.65 -12.09 24.06
CA GLN A 386 0.48 -11.14 24.06
C GLN A 386 1.59 -11.71 23.17
N THR A 387 2.13 -10.87 22.30
CA THR A 387 3.22 -11.28 21.40
C THR A 387 4.48 -11.58 22.22
N PRO A 388 5.03 -12.81 22.17
CA PRO A 388 6.27 -13.14 22.89
C PRO A 388 7.45 -12.30 22.39
N PRO A 389 8.42 -11.97 23.25
CA PRO A 389 9.70 -11.40 22.82
C PRO A 389 10.35 -12.28 21.75
N GLY A 390 10.76 -11.67 20.60
CA GLY A 390 11.32 -12.40 19.47
C GLY A 390 10.29 -12.93 18.47
N SER A 391 9.00 -12.59 18.62
CA SER A 391 7.98 -12.84 17.60
C SER A 391 8.35 -12.11 16.29
N ARG A 392 8.08 -12.76 15.18
CA ARG A 392 8.25 -12.16 13.83
C ARG A 392 7.29 -10.98 13.59
N TYR A 393 6.16 -10.92 14.31
CA TYR A 393 5.21 -9.84 14.23
C TYR A 393 5.28 -9.00 15.50
N GLN A 394 5.53 -7.70 15.34
CA GLN A 394 5.57 -6.76 16.45
C GLN A 394 4.83 -5.48 16.08
N ASP A 395 4.28 -4.82 17.09
CA ASP A 395 3.61 -3.54 16.88
C ASP A 395 4.62 -2.39 16.89
N ARG A 396 4.21 -1.24 16.30
CA ARG A 396 4.99 0.00 16.24
C ARG A 396 5.64 0.31 17.60
N TYR A 397 6.92 0.61 17.55
CA TYR A 397 7.68 1.10 18.68
C TYR A 397 8.26 2.47 18.38
N ILE A 398 7.95 3.45 19.21
CA ILE A 398 8.52 4.80 19.12
C ILE A 398 9.61 4.91 20.16
N ALA A 399 10.87 4.86 19.72
CA ALA A 399 12.01 5.02 20.60
C ALA A 399 12.03 6.43 21.22
N PRO A 400 12.58 6.60 22.44
CA PRO A 400 12.62 7.91 23.11
C PRO A 400 13.17 9.04 22.23
N GLU A 401 14.19 8.77 21.44
CA GLU A 401 14.82 9.71 20.51
C GLU A 401 13.98 10.01 19.27
N MET A 402 12.90 9.26 19.04
CA MET A 402 12.00 9.40 17.88
C MET A 402 10.63 10.01 18.24
N HIS A 403 10.45 10.53 19.45
CA HIS A 403 9.17 11.11 19.86
C HIS A 403 8.71 12.31 18.99
N SER A 404 9.63 12.99 18.32
CA SER A 404 9.31 14.07 17.39
C SER A 404 8.99 13.61 15.97
N TYR A 405 9.14 12.31 15.67
CA TYR A 405 8.85 11.78 14.34
C TYR A 405 7.33 11.77 14.09
N VAL A 406 6.98 12.04 12.84
CA VAL A 406 5.60 11.93 12.35
C VAL A 406 5.27 10.46 12.14
N GLN A 407 4.09 10.05 12.60
CA GLN A 407 3.56 8.74 12.27
C GLN A 407 3.05 8.77 10.82
N ALA A 408 3.69 8.00 9.96
CA ALA A 408 3.24 7.76 8.59
C ALA A 408 2.31 6.55 8.54
N PHE A 409 1.61 6.37 7.43
CA PHE A 409 0.96 5.10 7.08
C PHE A 409 1.84 4.36 6.09
N ARG A 410 2.11 3.09 6.37
CA ARG A 410 2.85 2.22 5.45
C ARG A 410 1.90 1.26 4.73
N ILE A 411 1.88 1.33 3.41
CA ILE A 411 1.13 0.39 2.58
C ILE A 411 2.10 -0.19 1.54
N GLY A 412 2.50 -1.45 1.74
CA GLY A 412 3.57 -2.06 0.96
C GLY A 412 4.91 -1.33 1.16
N HIS A 413 5.50 -0.87 0.07
CA HIS A 413 6.73 -0.06 0.09
C HIS A 413 6.46 1.44 0.30
N ASN A 414 5.23 1.89 0.19
CA ASN A 414 4.89 3.32 0.24
C ASN A 414 4.79 3.83 1.67
N LEU A 415 5.41 4.97 1.94
CA LEU A 415 5.19 5.79 3.13
C LEU A 415 4.27 6.95 2.77
N LEU A 416 3.09 6.95 3.36
CA LEU A 416 2.06 7.97 3.17
C LEU A 416 2.12 8.94 4.33
N ILE A 417 2.38 10.19 4.02
CA ILE A 417 2.55 11.25 5.02
C ILE A 417 1.23 12.00 5.19
N PRO A 418 0.65 11.99 6.39
CA PRO A 418 -0.51 12.81 6.70
C PRO A 418 -0.18 14.29 6.45
N THR A 419 -0.93 14.92 5.55
CA THR A 419 -0.70 16.29 5.08
C THR A 419 -2.02 17.04 5.08
N THR A 420 -2.08 18.19 5.76
CA THR A 420 -3.23 19.08 5.71
C THR A 420 -3.06 20.06 4.55
N ILE A 421 -4.13 20.31 3.80
CA ILE A 421 -4.13 21.21 2.65
C ILE A 421 -5.00 22.42 3.01
N ASP A 422 -4.43 23.64 3.00
CA ASP A 422 -5.11 24.92 3.28
C ASP A 422 -5.99 24.90 4.55
N GLU A 423 -5.49 24.24 5.62
CA GLU A 423 -6.18 24.08 6.90
C GLU A 423 -7.50 23.28 6.84
N HIS A 424 -7.75 22.58 5.73
CA HIS A 424 -8.86 21.65 5.56
C HIS A 424 -8.52 20.24 6.12
N ALA A 425 -9.30 19.25 5.73
CA ALA A 425 -9.08 17.88 6.17
C ALA A 425 -7.67 17.35 5.82
N GLN A 426 -7.15 16.49 6.69
CA GLN A 426 -5.88 15.80 6.48
C GLN A 426 -6.03 14.78 5.34
N LYS A 427 -5.09 14.77 4.41
CA LYS A 427 -5.01 13.89 3.25
C LYS A 427 -3.71 13.11 3.25
N LEU A 428 -3.64 12.05 2.46
CA LEU A 428 -2.45 11.20 2.36
C LEU A 428 -1.59 11.60 1.15
N PHE A 429 -0.34 11.96 1.40
CA PHE A 429 0.63 12.28 0.38
C PHE A 429 1.74 11.22 0.34
N LEU A 430 2.05 10.73 -0.84
CA LEU A 430 3.17 9.83 -1.06
C LEU A 430 4.49 10.61 -0.91
N LEU A 431 5.42 10.09 -0.11
CA LEU A 431 6.79 10.57 -0.09
C LEU A 431 7.51 10.05 -1.35
N ASP A 432 7.93 10.96 -2.26
CA ASP A 432 8.41 10.58 -3.59
C ASP A 432 9.65 11.39 -4.01
N THR A 433 10.85 10.84 -3.73
CA THR A 433 12.12 11.45 -4.15
C THR A 433 12.44 11.22 -5.62
N GLY A 434 11.68 10.37 -6.31
CA GLY A 434 11.73 10.20 -7.77
C GLY A 434 10.97 11.30 -8.51
N SER A 435 10.07 12.02 -7.83
CA SER A 435 9.35 13.18 -8.37
C SER A 435 10.09 14.48 -8.07
N PHE A 436 10.21 15.36 -9.08
CA PHE A 436 10.80 16.69 -8.86
C PHE A 436 9.84 17.61 -8.11
N ASP A 437 8.61 17.76 -8.61
CA ASP A 437 7.61 18.68 -8.06
C ASP A 437 6.75 18.00 -6.98
N ASN A 438 6.24 18.80 -6.05
CA ASN A 438 5.08 18.40 -5.28
C ASN A 438 3.88 18.35 -6.23
N THR A 439 3.06 17.32 -6.12
CA THR A 439 1.84 17.21 -6.91
C THR A 439 0.63 17.06 -6.00
N ILE A 440 -0.55 17.41 -6.52
CA ILE A 440 -1.83 17.21 -5.83
C ILE A 440 -2.77 16.41 -6.75
N SER A 441 -3.64 15.60 -6.19
CA SER A 441 -4.69 14.96 -6.99
C SER A 441 -5.69 16.01 -7.49
N THR A 442 -6.26 15.80 -8.68
CA THR A 442 -7.28 16.71 -9.20
C THR A 442 -8.51 16.77 -8.27
N ALA A 443 -8.82 15.67 -7.59
CA ALA A 443 -9.91 15.61 -6.62
C ALA A 443 -9.62 16.51 -5.40
N ALA A 444 -8.48 16.30 -4.72
CA ALA A 444 -8.10 17.09 -3.57
C ALA A 444 -7.90 18.58 -3.90
N ALA A 445 -7.36 18.89 -5.09
CA ALA A 445 -7.20 20.27 -5.52
C ALA A 445 -8.54 20.99 -5.69
N GLN A 446 -9.55 20.32 -6.22
CA GLN A 446 -10.89 20.90 -6.42
C GLN A 446 -11.63 21.21 -5.11
N GLU A 447 -11.27 20.53 -4.02
CA GLU A 447 -11.83 20.79 -2.68
C GLU A 447 -11.34 22.14 -2.10
N VAL A 448 -10.13 22.58 -2.45
CA VAL A 448 -9.46 23.71 -1.80
C VAL A 448 -9.21 24.90 -2.73
N THR A 449 -9.05 24.69 -4.05
CA THR A 449 -8.69 25.76 -4.99
C THR A 449 -9.21 25.50 -6.41
N LYS A 450 -9.01 26.45 -7.32
CA LYS A 450 -9.34 26.27 -8.73
C LYS A 450 -8.23 25.52 -9.45
N ILE A 451 -8.61 24.67 -10.40
CA ILE A 451 -7.67 23.97 -11.28
C ILE A 451 -7.86 24.41 -12.74
N HIS A 452 -6.75 24.52 -13.46
CA HIS A 452 -6.71 24.92 -14.86
C HIS A 452 -5.95 23.87 -15.68
N ARG A 453 -6.41 23.56 -16.87
CA ARG A 453 -5.70 22.65 -17.76
C ARG A 453 -4.36 23.25 -18.18
N ALA A 454 -3.29 22.45 -18.10
CA ALA A 454 -1.92 22.90 -18.38
C ALA A 454 -1.26 22.06 -19.52
N PRO A 455 -1.70 22.22 -20.78
CA PRO A 455 -1.24 21.34 -21.90
C PRO A 455 0.24 21.54 -22.26
N ARG A 456 0.90 22.55 -21.72
CA ARG A 456 2.34 22.82 -21.94
C ARG A 456 3.25 22.17 -20.90
N ILE A 457 2.67 21.66 -19.81
CA ILE A 457 3.43 20.96 -18.77
C ILE A 457 3.47 19.48 -19.15
N GLU A 458 4.67 18.95 -19.33
CA GLU A 458 4.88 17.53 -19.57
C GLU A 458 5.28 16.84 -18.27
N VAL A 459 4.49 15.84 -17.87
CA VAL A 459 4.82 14.94 -16.75
C VAL A 459 5.14 13.58 -17.34
N LYS A 460 6.34 13.07 -17.00
CA LYS A 460 6.83 11.77 -17.46
C LYS A 460 7.06 10.88 -16.25
N GLY A 461 6.48 9.70 -16.28
CA GLY A 461 6.76 8.64 -15.32
C GLY A 461 7.38 7.42 -16.00
N LEU A 462 7.52 6.34 -15.25
CA LEU A 462 8.08 5.07 -15.72
C LEU A 462 7.26 4.50 -16.89
N ASN A 463 5.93 4.60 -16.82
CA ASN A 463 4.99 4.13 -17.86
C ASN A 463 4.63 5.23 -18.89
N GLY A 464 5.53 6.18 -19.13
CA GLY A 464 5.42 7.19 -20.18
C GLY A 464 4.82 8.51 -19.74
N ASN A 465 4.24 9.26 -20.68
CA ASN A 465 3.71 10.60 -20.41
C ASN A 465 2.30 10.54 -19.81
N VAL A 466 2.01 11.46 -18.91
CA VAL A 466 0.65 11.73 -18.42
C VAL A 466 -0.04 12.70 -19.38
N LYS A 467 -1.17 12.29 -19.98
CA LYS A 467 -1.87 13.09 -21.02
C LYS A 467 -2.66 14.27 -20.49
N LYS A 468 -3.18 14.16 -19.26
CA LYS A 468 -4.04 15.19 -18.65
C LYS A 468 -3.33 15.79 -17.45
N VAL A 469 -2.72 16.95 -17.66
CA VAL A 469 -2.05 17.71 -16.63
C VAL A 469 -2.84 18.98 -16.38
N TYR A 470 -3.01 19.31 -15.11
CA TYR A 470 -3.65 20.54 -14.61
C TYR A 470 -2.69 21.26 -13.68
N VAL A 471 -3.05 22.52 -13.37
CA VAL A 471 -2.38 23.35 -12.35
C VAL A 471 -3.44 23.85 -11.39
N ALA A 472 -3.19 23.71 -10.10
CA ALA A 472 -3.92 24.37 -9.03
C ALA A 472 -3.32 25.75 -8.77
N ASP A 473 -4.14 26.76 -8.50
CA ASP A 473 -3.67 28.16 -8.36
C ASP A 473 -2.64 28.29 -7.24
N SER A 474 -2.95 27.83 -6.06
CA SER A 474 -2.01 27.63 -4.96
C SER A 474 -2.59 26.65 -3.95
N ALA A 475 -1.72 25.98 -3.21
CA ALA A 475 -2.10 25.18 -2.06
C ALA A 475 -1.02 25.30 -0.97
N THR A 476 -1.43 25.35 0.28
CA THR A 476 -0.52 25.29 1.42
C THR A 476 -0.55 23.88 2.00
N LEU A 477 0.62 23.25 2.07
CA LEU A 477 0.79 21.91 2.61
C LEU A 477 1.39 22.00 4.01
N ASP A 478 0.72 21.43 5.00
CA ASP A 478 1.21 21.27 6.37
C ASP A 478 1.48 19.79 6.66
N PHE A 479 2.73 19.43 6.90
CA PHE A 479 3.16 18.06 7.22
C PHE A 479 4.45 18.09 8.06
N GLY A 480 4.60 17.17 8.98
CA GLY A 480 5.84 16.98 9.74
C GLY A 480 6.40 18.24 10.37
N HIS A 481 5.58 19.11 10.95
CA HIS A 481 5.93 20.43 11.51
C HIS A 481 6.42 21.47 10.47
N LEU A 482 6.28 21.17 9.19
CA LEU A 482 6.62 22.07 8.10
C LEU A 482 5.37 22.61 7.43
N ARG A 483 5.43 23.87 7.01
CA ARG A 483 4.37 24.53 6.24
C ARG A 483 4.96 25.10 4.97
N GLN A 484 4.36 24.77 3.83
CA GLN A 484 4.81 25.26 2.54
C GLN A 484 3.63 25.66 1.66
N THR A 485 3.63 26.92 1.18
CA THR A 485 2.71 27.35 0.13
C THR A 485 3.35 27.12 -1.23
N VAL A 486 2.67 26.37 -2.09
CA VAL A 486 3.09 26.00 -3.44
C VAL A 486 2.18 26.71 -4.45
N PRO A 487 2.65 27.75 -5.15
CA PRO A 487 1.89 28.38 -6.22
C PRO A 487 1.97 27.53 -7.49
N ASN A 488 0.92 27.54 -8.29
CA ASN A 488 0.85 26.78 -9.56
C ASN A 488 1.22 25.30 -9.39
N MET A 489 0.66 24.66 -8.38
CA MET A 489 0.96 23.27 -8.07
C MET A 489 0.42 22.34 -9.15
N VAL A 490 1.27 21.43 -9.62
CA VAL A 490 0.86 20.44 -10.64
C VAL A 490 -0.22 19.53 -10.07
N ALA A 491 -1.34 19.42 -10.79
CA ALA A 491 -2.45 18.56 -10.39
C ALA A 491 -2.66 17.44 -11.42
N LEU A 492 -2.69 16.20 -10.93
CA LEU A 492 -2.75 14.98 -11.73
C LEU A 492 -3.93 14.10 -11.31
N ASP A 493 -4.38 13.26 -12.23
CA ASP A 493 -5.27 12.17 -11.90
C ASP A 493 -4.47 11.05 -11.21
N MET A 494 -4.69 10.90 -9.89
CA MET A 494 -3.99 9.90 -9.06
C MET A 494 -4.80 8.62 -8.88
N THR A 495 -5.91 8.43 -9.61
CA THR A 495 -6.79 7.25 -9.49
C THR A 495 -6.04 5.94 -9.70
N GLY A 496 -5.14 5.89 -10.68
CA GLY A 496 -4.31 4.71 -10.95
C GLY A 496 -3.40 4.35 -9.79
N THR A 497 -2.68 5.34 -9.25
CA THR A 497 -1.80 5.19 -8.07
C THR A 497 -2.61 4.78 -6.84
N SER A 498 -3.74 5.45 -6.57
CA SER A 498 -4.65 5.14 -5.47
C SER A 498 -5.18 3.71 -5.53
N ARG A 499 -5.51 3.22 -6.75
CA ARG A 499 -5.92 1.83 -6.97
C ARG A 499 -4.82 0.85 -6.61
N THR A 500 -3.60 1.08 -7.07
CA THR A 500 -2.45 0.22 -6.81
C THR A 500 -2.11 0.17 -5.32
N VAL A 501 -2.15 1.31 -4.63
CA VAL A 501 -1.91 1.40 -3.18
C VAL A 501 -3.08 0.85 -2.37
N GLY A 502 -4.32 0.93 -2.88
CA GLY A 502 -5.53 0.46 -2.21
C GLY A 502 -6.22 1.48 -1.31
N THR A 503 -5.71 2.72 -1.29
CA THR A 503 -6.28 3.89 -0.60
C THR A 503 -6.06 5.14 -1.42
N GLU A 504 -6.80 6.21 -1.17
CA GLU A 504 -6.65 7.47 -1.90
C GLU A 504 -5.29 8.11 -1.62
N ILE A 505 -4.57 8.43 -2.70
CA ILE A 505 -3.36 9.25 -2.69
C ILE A 505 -3.73 10.63 -3.19
N SER A 506 -3.67 11.61 -2.31
CA SER A 506 -4.08 12.98 -2.62
C SER A 506 -2.95 13.86 -3.17
N GLY A 507 -1.73 13.33 -3.24
CA GLY A 507 -0.60 14.02 -3.85
C GLY A 507 0.74 13.35 -3.56
N THR A 508 1.83 14.02 -4.01
CA THR A 508 3.21 13.61 -3.72
C THR A 508 4.00 14.74 -3.09
N LEU A 509 4.88 14.41 -2.15
CA LEU A 509 5.89 15.29 -1.61
C LEU A 509 7.20 15.04 -2.37
N GLY A 510 7.54 15.97 -3.27
CA GLY A 510 8.65 15.82 -4.22
C GLY A 510 9.91 16.57 -3.83
N MET A 511 10.93 16.44 -4.67
CA MET A 511 12.27 16.97 -4.44
C MET A 511 12.37 18.49 -4.46
N VAL A 512 11.41 19.21 -5.04
CA VAL A 512 11.39 20.68 -4.99
C VAL A 512 11.50 21.19 -3.56
N MET A 513 10.94 20.45 -2.62
CA MET A 513 10.97 20.73 -1.19
C MET A 513 11.97 19.82 -0.45
N LEU A 514 11.93 18.52 -0.68
CA LEU A 514 12.74 17.54 0.06
C LEU A 514 14.23 17.84 -0.02
N ARG A 515 14.72 18.42 -1.13
CA ARG A 515 16.13 18.84 -1.30
C ARG A 515 16.61 19.90 -0.30
N LEU A 516 15.71 20.53 0.44
CA LEU A 516 16.04 21.52 1.49
C LEU A 516 16.09 20.88 2.87
N LEU A 517 15.75 19.60 2.98
CA LEU A 517 15.52 18.91 4.23
C LEU A 517 16.56 17.81 4.47
N ARG A 518 16.75 17.52 5.73
CA ARG A 518 17.19 16.22 6.21
C ARG A 518 15.95 15.41 6.50
N VAL A 519 15.82 14.25 5.86
CA VAL A 519 14.69 13.33 6.00
C VAL A 519 15.18 12.06 6.66
N ARG A 520 14.55 11.64 7.75
CA ARG A 520 14.82 10.36 8.40
C ARG A 520 13.59 9.47 8.27
N LEU A 521 13.81 8.21 7.92
CA LEU A 521 12.74 7.24 7.68
C LEU A 521 13.01 5.97 8.48
N ASP A 522 11.99 5.52 9.20
CA ASP A 522 11.90 4.20 9.80
C ASP A 522 10.71 3.48 9.17
N TYR A 523 11.01 2.59 8.22
CA TYR A 523 9.99 1.78 7.54
C TYR A 523 9.39 0.72 8.47
N ARG A 524 10.17 0.20 9.42
CA ARG A 524 9.72 -0.83 10.35
C ARG A 524 8.55 -0.33 11.20
N ASP A 525 8.68 0.88 11.72
CA ASP A 525 7.70 1.47 12.62
C ASP A 525 6.84 2.56 11.94
N ALA A 526 6.98 2.74 10.60
CA ALA A 526 6.30 3.75 9.80
C ALA A 526 6.42 5.15 10.41
N LEU A 527 7.66 5.61 10.63
CA LEU A 527 7.97 6.91 11.20
C LEU A 527 8.81 7.73 10.21
N ALA A 528 8.55 9.03 10.16
CA ALA A 528 9.31 9.98 9.35
C ALA A 528 9.64 11.25 10.13
N ASP A 529 10.83 11.81 9.91
CA ASP A 529 11.25 13.09 10.48
C ASP A 529 11.75 14.01 9.37
N PHE A 530 11.33 15.27 9.41
CA PHE A 530 11.63 16.28 8.40
C PHE A 530 12.26 17.50 9.08
N GLN A 531 13.54 17.73 8.83
CA GLN A 531 14.27 18.84 9.43
C GLN A 531 14.78 19.79 8.35
N TYR A 532 14.41 21.07 8.44
CA TYR A 532 15.00 22.10 7.59
C TYR A 532 16.45 22.35 8.01
N VAL A 533 17.38 22.20 7.08
CA VAL A 533 18.81 22.43 7.30
C VAL A 533 19.23 23.73 6.62
N GLN A 534 19.52 24.76 7.39
CA GLN A 534 20.11 25.98 6.83
C GLN A 534 21.48 25.65 6.25
N LYS A 535 21.70 25.92 4.95
CA LYS A 535 23.04 25.85 4.38
C LYS A 535 23.92 26.85 5.12
N PRO A 536 25.10 26.43 5.61
CA PRO A 536 26.06 27.38 6.14
C PRO A 536 26.33 28.44 5.06
N ALA A 537 26.27 29.71 5.45
CA ALA A 537 26.63 30.81 4.54
C ALA A 537 28.00 30.52 3.92
N ARG A 538 28.07 30.50 2.59
CA ARG A 538 29.37 30.37 1.90
C ARG A 538 30.20 31.56 2.33
N ARG A 539 31.24 31.32 3.12
CA ARG A 539 32.29 32.31 3.44
C ARG A 539 33.17 32.56 2.22
#